data_fce42d2200e88ebfb92958f57c64aa25
#
_entry.id   fce42d2200e88ebfb92958f57c64aa25
#
_cell.length_a   1.000
_cell.length_b   1.000
_cell.length_c   1.000
_cell.angle_alpha   90.00
_cell.angle_beta   90.00
_cell.angle_gamma   90.00
#
_symmetry.space_group_name_H-M   'P 1'
#
loop_
_entity.id
_entity.type
_entity.pdbx_description
1 polymer ?
#
loop_
_entity_poly.entity_id
_entity_poly.type
_entity_poly.pdbx_seq_one_letter_code
_entity_poly.pdbx_strand_id
1 'polypeptide(L)'
;MTTLIPQVHQSEQFMTNSLSTYKELEKPSIRPELSVADVLSTICNAKALSIFKAVALAENNCSSILITKLKLTRKQYYSNMERLTEVHMVRRTNGKYSLTSFGKVIFSMLLKIETTIKFHWKFKAIDTVMMASAGNNELPIEERDRIIDSLIDNQEIKDILVSNN
;
A
#
# COMPACT_ATOMS: atom_id res chain seq x y z
N MET A 1 13.03 -47.80 58.76
CA MET A 1 13.50 -47.75 57.37
C MET A 1 12.41 -47.11 56.51
N THR A 2 12.54 -45.83 56.28
CA THR A 2 11.54 -45.01 55.59
C THR A 2 12.09 -44.71 54.15
N THR A 3 11.40 -45.29 53.19
CA THR A 3 11.79 -45.14 51.77
C THR A 3 11.15 -43.87 51.20
N LEU A 4 11.96 -42.89 50.84
CA LEU A 4 11.58 -41.70 50.07
C LEU A 4 11.39 -42.09 48.61
N ILE A 5 10.19 -41.83 48.05
CA ILE A 5 9.90 -41.92 46.61
C ILE A 5 10.05 -40.52 46.03
N PRO A 6 10.77 -40.33 44.91
CA PRO A 6 11.06 -38.98 44.39
C PRO A 6 9.88 -38.40 43.61
N GLN A 7 9.60 -37.14 43.86
CA GLN A 7 8.65 -36.29 43.14
C GLN A 7 9.21 -35.85 41.77
N VAL A 8 9.32 -36.74 40.80
CA VAL A 8 9.77 -36.38 39.45
C VAL A 8 8.65 -36.32 38.40
N HIS A 9 7.47 -36.86 38.72
CA HIS A 9 6.39 -37.02 37.74
C HIS A 9 5.46 -35.81 37.56
N GLN A 10 5.51 -34.78 38.42
CA GLN A 10 4.63 -33.62 38.28
C GLN A 10 5.19 -32.52 37.39
N SER A 11 6.48 -32.41 37.20
CA SER A 11 7.09 -31.37 36.34
C SER A 11 6.97 -31.68 34.85
N GLU A 12 6.93 -32.93 34.45
CA GLU A 12 6.78 -33.31 33.04
C GLU A 12 5.36 -33.12 32.51
N GLN A 13 4.34 -33.30 33.35
CA GLN A 13 2.94 -33.04 32.96
C GLN A 13 2.63 -31.55 32.78
N PHE A 14 3.27 -30.66 33.53
CA PHE A 14 3.11 -29.22 33.38
C PHE A 14 3.76 -28.72 32.10
N MET A 15 4.91 -29.26 31.70
CA MET A 15 5.58 -28.87 30.43
C MET A 15 4.83 -29.36 29.20
N THR A 16 4.28 -30.56 29.20
CA THR A 16 3.50 -31.11 28.09
C THR A 16 2.19 -30.37 27.87
N ASN A 17 1.49 -29.95 28.92
CA ASN A 17 0.27 -29.15 28.83
C ASN A 17 0.55 -27.72 28.33
N SER A 18 1.66 -27.10 28.72
CA SER A 18 2.04 -25.80 28.24
C SER A 18 2.35 -25.82 26.72
N LEU A 19 3.07 -26.84 26.25
CA LEU A 19 3.37 -27.02 24.82
C LEU A 19 2.13 -27.30 23.96
N SER A 20 1.13 -28.01 24.52
CA SER A 20 -0.14 -28.25 23.84
C SER A 20 -0.96 -26.97 23.69
N THR A 21 -0.96 -26.10 24.70
CA THR A 21 -1.68 -24.83 24.70
C THR A 21 -1.05 -23.83 23.73
N TYR A 22 0.27 -23.81 23.57
CA TYR A 22 0.97 -22.98 22.55
C TYR A 22 0.75 -23.47 21.13
N LYS A 23 0.55 -24.78 20.91
CA LYS A 23 0.24 -25.35 19.58
C LYS A 23 -1.19 -25.06 19.10
N GLU A 24 -2.13 -24.82 20.01
CA GLU A 24 -3.50 -24.43 19.63
C GLU A 24 -3.64 -22.95 19.27
N LEU A 25 -2.68 -22.10 19.66
CA LEU A 25 -2.63 -20.67 19.28
C LEU A 25 -2.06 -20.42 17.88
N GLU A 26 -1.42 -21.41 17.27
CA GLU A 26 -0.93 -21.37 15.90
C GLU A 26 -1.81 -22.16 14.91
N LYS A 27 -3.13 -22.00 14.97
CA LYS A 27 -3.90 -22.15 13.74
C LYS A 27 -3.63 -20.90 12.92
N PRO A 28 -2.88 -21.00 11.80
CA PRO A 28 -2.87 -19.90 10.85
C PRO A 28 -4.32 -19.73 10.41
N SER A 29 -4.97 -18.68 10.87
CA SER A 29 -6.15 -18.19 10.16
C SER A 29 -5.63 -17.89 8.77
N ILE A 30 -5.91 -18.77 7.80
CA ILE A 30 -5.65 -18.56 6.37
C ILE A 30 -6.58 -17.41 5.98
N ARG A 31 -6.21 -16.19 6.41
CA ARG A 31 -6.70 -14.99 5.74
C ARG A 31 -5.98 -15.01 4.41
N PRO A 32 -6.69 -14.93 3.29
CA PRO A 32 -6.03 -14.85 2.00
C PRO A 32 -4.99 -13.73 2.09
N GLU A 33 -3.75 -14.06 1.78
CA GLU A 33 -2.65 -13.09 1.81
C GLU A 33 -3.00 -11.95 0.87
N LEU A 34 -2.98 -10.70 1.38
CA LEU A 34 -3.36 -9.52 0.62
C LEU A 34 -2.42 -9.37 -0.58
N SER A 35 -2.96 -9.49 -1.78
CA SER A 35 -2.20 -9.37 -3.02
C SER A 35 -2.16 -7.92 -3.53
N VAL A 36 -1.16 -7.61 -4.35
CA VAL A 36 -1.09 -6.34 -5.08
C VAL A 36 -2.35 -6.14 -5.94
N ALA A 37 -2.86 -7.22 -6.54
CA ALA A 37 -4.07 -7.19 -7.37
C ALA A 37 -5.31 -6.76 -6.56
N ASP A 38 -5.45 -7.20 -5.31
CA ASP A 38 -6.57 -6.82 -4.44
C ASP A 38 -6.55 -5.32 -4.15
N VAL A 39 -5.37 -4.78 -3.81
CA VAL A 39 -5.20 -3.35 -3.57
C VAL A 39 -5.51 -2.54 -4.81
N LEU A 40 -4.91 -2.89 -5.96
CA LEU A 40 -5.09 -2.18 -7.21
C LEU A 40 -6.54 -2.26 -7.69
N SER A 41 -7.18 -3.43 -7.67
CA SER A 41 -8.58 -3.59 -8.08
C SER A 41 -9.54 -2.73 -7.24
N THR A 42 -9.22 -2.54 -5.96
CA THR A 42 -10.02 -1.70 -5.08
C THR A 42 -9.89 -0.22 -5.45
N ILE A 43 -8.68 0.29 -5.71
CA ILE A 43 -8.45 1.71 -6.04
C ILE A 43 -8.66 2.04 -7.52
N CYS A 44 -8.71 1.07 -8.44
CA CYS A 44 -9.08 1.28 -9.84
C CYS A 44 -10.53 1.76 -10.01
N ASN A 45 -11.39 1.53 -9.02
CA ASN A 45 -12.74 2.08 -9.03
C ASN A 45 -12.70 3.58 -8.70
N ALA A 46 -13.13 4.43 -9.63
CA ALA A 46 -13.10 5.89 -9.46
C ALA A 46 -13.81 6.39 -8.20
N LYS A 47 -14.92 5.73 -7.78
CA LYS A 47 -15.65 6.08 -6.56
C LYS A 47 -14.86 5.70 -5.31
N ALA A 48 -14.27 4.50 -5.28
CA ALA A 48 -13.42 4.05 -4.18
C ALA A 48 -12.19 4.94 -4.04
N LEU A 49 -11.55 5.28 -5.15
CA LEU A 49 -10.40 6.20 -5.17
C LEU A 49 -10.78 7.59 -4.63
N SER A 50 -11.93 8.14 -5.05
CA SER A 50 -12.41 9.44 -4.57
C SER A 50 -12.71 9.41 -3.06
N ILE A 51 -13.30 8.33 -2.56
CA ILE A 51 -13.55 8.13 -1.13
C ILE A 51 -12.23 8.02 -0.38
N PHE A 52 -11.29 7.20 -0.86
CA PHE A 52 -9.98 7.01 -0.25
C PHE A 52 -9.20 8.32 -0.11
N LYS A 53 -9.16 9.13 -1.18
CA LYS A 53 -8.58 10.47 -1.16
C LYS A 53 -9.30 11.40 -0.16
N ALA A 54 -10.63 11.36 -0.15
CA ALA A 54 -11.40 12.18 0.76
C ALA A 54 -11.15 11.81 2.23
N VAL A 55 -11.00 10.53 2.56
CA VAL A 55 -10.65 10.06 3.90
C VAL A 55 -9.22 10.48 4.26
N ALA A 56 -8.29 10.45 3.30
CA ALA A 56 -6.90 10.84 3.51
C ALA A 56 -6.74 12.35 3.81
N LEU A 57 -7.51 13.19 3.10
CA LEU A 57 -7.41 14.64 3.21
C LEU A 57 -8.32 15.23 4.30
N ALA A 58 -9.29 14.48 4.74
CA ALA A 58 -10.31 14.93 5.68
C ALA A 58 -10.11 14.32 7.06
N GLU A 59 -9.18 14.86 7.82
CA GLU A 59 -9.06 14.51 9.24
C GLU A 59 -10.40 14.78 9.95
N ASN A 60 -11.11 13.67 10.32
CA ASN A 60 -12.34 13.69 11.12
C ASN A 60 -13.67 14.06 10.42
N ASN A 61 -13.81 14.04 9.11
CA ASN A 61 -15.09 14.31 8.47
C ASN A 61 -16.12 13.20 8.72
N CYS A 62 -17.35 13.65 9.02
CA CYS A 62 -18.49 12.76 9.16
C CYS A 62 -18.86 12.13 7.80
N SER A 63 -19.23 10.84 7.79
CA SER A 63 -19.60 10.12 6.57
C SER A 63 -20.71 10.82 5.75
N SER A 64 -21.64 11.48 6.40
CA SER A 64 -22.71 12.24 5.72
C SER A 64 -22.18 13.38 4.86
N ILE A 65 -21.16 14.09 5.32
CA ILE A 65 -20.51 15.19 4.58
C ILE A 65 -19.80 14.64 3.35
N LEU A 66 -19.07 13.53 3.50
CA LEU A 66 -18.36 12.89 2.38
C LEU A 66 -19.34 12.35 1.31
N ILE A 67 -20.44 11.74 1.72
CA ILE A 67 -21.49 11.24 0.82
C ILE A 67 -22.04 12.40 -0.03
N THR A 68 -22.38 13.51 0.60
CA THR A 68 -22.92 14.69 -0.10
C THR A 68 -21.85 15.32 -1.02
N LYS A 69 -20.64 15.53 -0.52
CA LYS A 69 -19.54 16.15 -1.27
C LYS A 69 -19.16 15.35 -2.50
N LEU A 70 -19.13 14.02 -2.39
CA LEU A 70 -18.79 13.12 -3.48
C LEU A 70 -19.99 12.74 -4.37
N LYS A 71 -21.17 13.26 -4.08
CA LYS A 71 -22.42 12.97 -4.81
C LYS A 71 -22.71 11.46 -4.93
N LEU A 72 -22.47 10.71 -3.86
CA LEU A 72 -22.66 9.26 -3.81
C LEU A 72 -23.96 8.93 -3.08
N THR A 73 -24.54 7.76 -3.41
CA THR A 73 -25.59 7.17 -2.58
C THR A 73 -24.96 6.55 -1.32
N ARG A 74 -25.73 6.43 -0.23
CA ARG A 74 -25.25 5.75 1.00
C ARG A 74 -24.75 4.33 0.71
N LYS A 75 -25.50 3.57 -0.12
CA LYS A 75 -25.11 2.21 -0.52
C LYS A 75 -23.74 2.19 -1.22
N GLN A 76 -23.52 3.09 -2.20
CA GLN A 76 -22.24 3.19 -2.91
C GLN A 76 -21.09 3.57 -1.96
N TYR A 77 -21.32 4.51 -1.06
CA TYR A 77 -20.30 4.93 -0.09
C TYR A 77 -19.90 3.77 0.82
N TYR A 78 -20.86 3.14 1.50
CA TYR A 78 -20.53 2.08 2.45
C TYR A 78 -19.97 0.82 1.80
N SER A 79 -20.45 0.41 0.63
CA SER A 79 -19.87 -0.72 -0.12
C SER A 79 -18.41 -0.47 -0.52
N ASN A 80 -18.05 0.75 -0.95
CA ASN A 80 -16.65 1.06 -1.24
C ASN A 80 -15.81 1.19 0.03
N MET A 81 -16.37 1.72 1.14
CA MET A 81 -15.68 1.77 2.44
C MET A 81 -15.39 0.37 2.98
N GLU A 82 -16.32 -0.58 2.82
CA GLU A 82 -16.11 -1.98 3.19
C GLU A 82 -14.92 -2.56 2.43
N ARG A 83 -14.88 -2.45 1.10
CA ARG A 83 -13.76 -2.89 0.28
C ARG A 83 -12.43 -2.26 0.69
N LEU A 84 -12.41 -0.96 0.98
CA LEU A 84 -11.20 -0.27 1.46
C LEU A 84 -10.74 -0.77 2.84
N THR A 85 -11.68 -1.22 3.67
CA THR A 85 -11.40 -1.79 4.99
C THR A 85 -10.90 -3.24 4.86
N GLU A 86 -11.48 -4.03 3.97
CA GLU A 86 -11.05 -5.41 3.67
C GLU A 86 -9.59 -5.49 3.22
N VAL A 87 -9.15 -4.55 2.36
CA VAL A 87 -7.74 -4.45 1.95
C VAL A 87 -6.89 -3.64 2.93
N HIS A 88 -7.36 -3.43 4.16
CA HIS A 88 -6.63 -2.79 5.25
C HIS A 88 -6.13 -1.36 4.98
N MET A 89 -6.62 -0.65 3.98
CA MET A 89 -6.23 0.74 3.71
C MET A 89 -6.91 1.73 4.65
N VAL A 90 -8.13 1.43 5.08
CA VAL A 90 -8.93 2.28 5.97
C VAL A 90 -9.37 1.47 7.20
N ARG A 91 -9.47 2.13 8.33
CA ARG A 91 -10.05 1.55 9.55
C ARG A 91 -11.17 2.44 10.09
N ARG A 92 -12.11 1.82 10.79
CA ARG A 92 -13.16 2.52 11.52
C ARG A 92 -12.85 2.52 13.01
N THR A 93 -12.84 3.71 13.62
CA THR A 93 -12.62 3.88 15.06
C THR A 93 -13.61 4.91 15.58
N ASN A 94 -14.40 4.56 16.59
CA ASN A 94 -15.41 5.44 17.20
C ASN A 94 -16.38 6.06 16.17
N GLY A 95 -16.83 5.26 15.19
CA GLY A 95 -17.75 5.70 14.14
C GLY A 95 -17.13 6.56 13.03
N LYS A 96 -15.85 6.90 13.13
CA LYS A 96 -15.10 7.68 12.14
C LYS A 96 -14.15 6.78 11.34
N TYR A 97 -13.86 7.15 10.11
CA TYR A 97 -12.91 6.45 9.26
C TYR A 97 -11.59 7.21 9.18
N SER A 98 -10.49 6.47 9.25
CA SER A 98 -9.13 7.02 9.12
C SER A 98 -8.26 6.06 8.33
N LEU A 99 -7.18 6.57 7.74
CA LEU A 99 -6.18 5.70 7.09
C LEU A 99 -5.44 4.86 8.13
N THR A 100 -5.14 3.62 7.75
CA THR A 100 -4.15 2.79 8.46
C THR A 100 -2.74 3.26 8.10
N SER A 101 -1.71 2.71 8.74
CA SER A 101 -0.31 2.95 8.32
C SER A 101 -0.07 2.49 6.89
N PHE A 102 -0.60 1.31 6.53
CA PHE A 102 -0.58 0.80 5.16
C PHE A 102 -1.30 1.76 4.20
N GLY A 103 -2.52 2.21 4.53
CA GLY A 103 -3.27 3.16 3.73
C GLY A 103 -2.53 4.49 3.52
N LYS A 104 -1.78 4.98 4.51
CA LYS A 104 -0.97 6.20 4.38
C LYS A 104 0.17 6.00 3.35
N VAL A 105 0.83 4.84 3.37
CA VAL A 105 1.88 4.52 2.38
C VAL A 105 1.28 4.43 0.97
N ILE A 106 0.17 3.70 0.79
CA ILE A 106 -0.52 3.63 -0.51
C ILE A 106 -0.97 5.00 -0.99
N PHE A 107 -1.48 5.86 -0.11
CA PHE A 107 -1.86 7.22 -0.47
C PHE A 107 -0.67 8.05 -0.95
N SER A 108 0.49 7.96 -0.28
CA SER A 108 1.72 8.62 -0.72
C SER A 108 2.17 8.15 -2.11
N MET A 109 2.10 6.83 -2.38
CA MET A 109 2.40 6.27 -3.70
C MET A 109 1.44 6.79 -4.78
N LEU A 110 0.13 6.89 -4.48
CA LEU A 110 -0.86 7.47 -5.39
C LEU A 110 -0.55 8.92 -5.76
N LEU A 111 -0.12 9.74 -4.80
CA LEU A 111 0.29 11.12 -5.06
C LEU A 111 1.50 11.19 -5.99
N LYS A 112 2.47 10.27 -5.85
CA LYS A 112 3.61 10.15 -6.78
C LYS A 112 3.14 9.78 -8.19
N ILE A 113 2.23 8.81 -8.32
CA ILE A 113 1.64 8.43 -9.61
C ILE A 113 0.92 9.63 -10.25
N GLU A 114 0.11 10.37 -9.50
CA GLU A 114 -0.59 11.56 -10.02
C GLU A 114 0.37 12.65 -10.52
N THR A 115 1.46 12.85 -9.77
CA THR A 115 2.52 13.79 -10.18
C THR A 115 3.22 13.33 -11.46
N THR A 116 3.54 12.04 -11.55
CA THR A 116 4.13 11.44 -12.75
C THR A 116 3.22 11.59 -13.97
N ILE A 117 1.91 11.33 -13.82
CA ILE A 117 0.92 11.51 -14.89
C ILE A 117 0.86 12.97 -15.37
N LYS A 118 0.90 13.96 -14.45
CA LYS A 118 0.88 15.38 -14.81
C LYS A 118 2.08 15.77 -15.70
N PHE A 119 3.21 15.13 -15.51
CA PHE A 119 4.44 15.41 -16.23
C PHE A 119 4.79 14.35 -17.29
N HIS A 120 3.81 13.53 -17.72
CA HIS A 120 4.04 12.45 -18.70
C HIS A 120 4.68 12.96 -20.01
N TRP A 121 4.43 14.22 -20.40
CA TRP A 121 5.04 14.82 -21.58
C TRP A 121 6.57 14.94 -21.47
N LYS A 122 7.12 15.13 -20.25
CA LYS A 122 8.57 15.14 -20.00
C LYS A 122 9.18 13.76 -20.32
N PHE A 123 8.53 12.70 -19.89
CA PHE A 123 8.97 11.32 -20.20
C PHE A 123 8.91 11.05 -21.71
N LYS A 124 7.83 11.47 -22.36
CA LYS A 124 7.72 11.35 -23.81
C LYS A 124 8.81 12.12 -24.55
N ALA A 125 9.22 13.29 -24.07
CA ALA A 125 10.32 14.05 -24.64
C ALA A 125 11.66 13.29 -24.48
N ILE A 126 11.93 12.72 -23.30
CA ILE A 126 13.11 11.89 -23.06
C ILE A 126 13.11 10.69 -24.01
N ASP A 127 12.01 9.94 -24.10
CA ASP A 127 11.89 8.78 -24.99
C ASP A 127 12.15 9.18 -26.47
N THR A 128 11.63 10.33 -26.92
CA THR A 128 11.83 10.82 -28.28
C THR A 128 13.31 11.10 -28.58
N VAL A 129 14.02 11.72 -27.63
CA VAL A 129 15.46 12.01 -27.78
C VAL A 129 16.25 10.70 -27.79
N MET A 130 15.92 9.75 -26.90
CA MET A 130 16.57 8.45 -26.86
C MET A 130 16.35 7.65 -28.15
N MET A 131 15.13 7.64 -28.70
CA MET A 131 14.81 6.98 -29.97
C MET A 131 15.52 7.63 -31.16
N ALA A 132 15.63 8.95 -31.20
CA ALA A 132 16.34 9.67 -32.27
C ALA A 132 17.84 9.37 -32.27
N SER A 133 18.38 9.02 -31.09
CA SER A 133 19.81 8.70 -30.90
C SER A 133 20.13 7.21 -31.13
N ALA A 134 19.12 6.34 -31.23
CA ALA A 134 19.30 4.90 -31.49
C ALA A 134 19.72 4.56 -32.95
N GLY A 135 19.98 5.59 -33.76
CA GLY A 135 20.59 5.46 -35.07
C GLY A 135 22.12 5.45 -35.01
N ASN A 136 22.77 5.80 -36.12
CA ASN A 136 24.26 5.78 -36.28
C ASN A 136 25.05 6.71 -35.33
N ASN A 137 24.39 7.50 -34.49
CA ASN A 137 25.00 8.35 -33.46
C ASN A 137 24.31 8.08 -32.11
N GLU A 138 24.79 7.08 -31.35
CA GLU A 138 24.37 6.91 -29.98
C GLU A 138 24.68 8.15 -29.14
N LEU A 139 23.69 8.66 -28.43
CA LEU A 139 23.88 9.81 -27.55
C LEU A 139 24.84 9.41 -26.41
N PRO A 140 25.92 10.14 -26.15
CA PRO A 140 26.78 9.87 -25.03
C PRO A 140 25.98 9.83 -23.71
N ILE A 141 26.32 8.91 -22.82
CA ILE A 141 25.63 8.72 -21.53
C ILE A 141 25.55 10.04 -20.76
N GLU A 142 26.60 10.84 -20.79
CA GLU A 142 26.67 12.14 -20.12
C GLU A 142 25.64 13.15 -20.67
N GLU A 143 25.38 13.16 -21.98
CA GLU A 143 24.36 14.05 -22.57
C GLU A 143 22.95 13.58 -22.26
N ARG A 144 22.74 12.27 -22.23
CA ARG A 144 21.49 11.68 -21.80
C ARG A 144 21.15 12.07 -20.36
N ASP A 145 22.12 11.93 -19.44
CA ASP A 145 21.93 12.28 -18.03
C ASP A 145 21.64 13.76 -17.85
N ARG A 146 22.30 14.64 -18.62
CA ARG A 146 22.01 16.09 -18.64
C ARG A 146 20.58 16.38 -19.09
N ILE A 147 20.05 15.67 -20.09
CA ILE A 147 18.67 15.84 -20.55
C ILE A 147 17.69 15.41 -19.45
N ILE A 148 17.93 14.25 -18.83
CA ILE A 148 17.12 13.77 -17.70
C ILE A 148 17.15 14.80 -16.57
N ASP A 149 18.32 15.29 -16.21
CA ASP A 149 18.51 16.27 -15.14
C ASP A 149 17.79 17.60 -15.42
N SER A 150 17.75 18.04 -16.67
CA SER A 150 17.08 19.28 -17.07
C SER A 150 15.55 19.16 -17.07
N LEU A 151 15.02 17.97 -17.35
CA LEU A 151 13.58 17.75 -17.48
C LEU A 151 12.93 17.27 -16.19
N ILE A 152 13.63 16.48 -15.38
CA ILE A 152 13.09 15.84 -14.18
C ILE A 152 13.67 16.49 -12.93
N ASP A 153 12.81 17.04 -12.09
CA ASP A 153 13.22 17.68 -10.83
C ASP A 153 13.30 16.70 -9.64
N ASN A 154 12.59 15.57 -9.74
CA ASN A 154 12.47 14.59 -8.66
C ASN A 154 13.62 13.57 -8.70
N GLN A 155 14.45 13.51 -7.65
CA GLN A 155 15.63 12.65 -7.60
C GLN A 155 15.28 11.16 -7.67
N GLU A 156 14.23 10.70 -6.98
CA GLU A 156 13.81 9.28 -7.04
C GLU A 156 13.46 8.84 -8.47
N ILE A 157 12.84 9.73 -9.25
CA ILE A 157 12.50 9.46 -10.66
C ILE A 157 13.76 9.46 -11.52
N LYS A 158 14.70 10.39 -11.29
CA LYS A 158 15.99 10.40 -11.97
C LYS A 158 16.74 9.08 -11.77
N ASP A 159 16.82 8.65 -10.52
CA ASP A 159 17.52 7.40 -10.18
C ASP A 159 16.92 6.19 -10.91
N ILE A 160 15.58 6.13 -11.05
CA ILE A 160 14.90 5.07 -11.81
C ILE A 160 15.27 5.15 -13.32
N LEU A 161 15.35 6.33 -13.90
CA LEU A 161 15.64 6.51 -15.32
C LEU A 161 17.11 6.25 -15.67
N VAL A 162 18.02 6.50 -14.72
CA VAL A 162 19.47 6.28 -14.92
C VAL A 162 19.86 4.83 -14.60
N SER A 163 19.25 4.20 -13.57
CA SER A 163 19.64 2.87 -13.10
C SER A 163 19.18 1.70 -13.98
N ASN A 164 18.23 1.90 -14.90
CA ASN A 164 17.64 0.85 -15.74
C ASN A 164 18.30 0.69 -17.12
N ASN A 165 19.58 1.00 -17.24
CA ASN A 165 20.35 0.78 -18.50
C ASN A 165 21.65 0.04 -18.28
#